data_c80e0d1c52e11ff03312159dba380f06
#
_entry.id   c80e0d1c52e11ff03312159dba380f06
#
_cell.length_a   1.000
_cell.length_b   1.000
_cell.length_c   1.000
_cell.angle_alpha   90.00
_cell.angle_beta   90.00
_cell.angle_gamma   90.00
#
_symmetry.space_group_name_H-M   'P 1'
#
loop_
_entity.id
_entity.type
_entity.pdbx_description
1 polymer ?
#
loop_
_entity_poly.entity_id
_entity_poly.type
_entity_poly.pdbx_seq_one_letter_code
_entity_poly.pdbx_strand_id
1 'polypeptide(L)'
;MRVADFTFELPDSLIARHPLAERRSSRLLTLDGPTGALAHRQFTDLLEHLRPGDLMVFNNTRVIPARLFGQKASGGKLEILVERVVASHRVLAHVRSSKSPKPGSSILIDGGGEAEMVARHDALFELRFAEEVLPLLERVGHMPLPPYIDRPDEGADRERYQTVYAQRAGAVAAPTAGLHFDQPLLEAIAAKGVETAFVTLHVGAGTFQPVRVEQIEDHHMHSEWLEVGQDVVDAVAACRARGGRVIAVGTTSVRSLESAARDGVLKPFSGDTDIFIYPGRPFHVVDALVTNFHLPESTLLMLVSAFAGYPETMAAYAAAIEHGYRFFSYGDAMFITRNPAPTAPQESAPEDHA
;
A
#
# COMPACT_ATOMS: atom_id res chain seq x y z
N MET A 1 -15.51 -5.49 -16.70
CA MET A 1 -14.60 -6.54 -16.14
C MET A 1 -15.12 -6.98 -14.79
N ARG A 2 -15.02 -8.27 -14.46
CA ARG A 2 -15.49 -8.79 -13.17
C ARG A 2 -14.35 -8.87 -12.17
N VAL A 3 -14.65 -8.65 -10.90
CA VAL A 3 -13.67 -8.87 -9.81
C VAL A 3 -13.13 -10.29 -9.83
N ALA A 4 -13.99 -11.28 -10.10
CA ALA A 4 -13.63 -12.69 -10.20
C ALA A 4 -12.61 -13.00 -11.33
N ASP A 5 -12.46 -12.14 -12.32
CA ASP A 5 -11.44 -12.32 -13.36
C ASP A 5 -10.01 -12.21 -12.77
N PHE A 6 -9.86 -11.58 -11.60
CA PHE A 6 -8.58 -11.40 -10.88
C PHE A 6 -8.38 -12.40 -9.75
N THR A 7 -9.03 -13.55 -9.82
CA THR A 7 -8.88 -14.62 -8.81
C THR A 7 -7.73 -15.56 -9.15
N PHE A 8 -7.11 -16.12 -8.11
CA PHE A 8 -6.17 -17.24 -8.19
C PHE A 8 -6.16 -17.98 -6.87
N GLU A 9 -5.78 -19.24 -6.89
CA GLU A 9 -5.61 -20.05 -5.67
C GLU A 9 -4.29 -19.72 -4.99
N LEU A 10 -4.33 -19.21 -3.77
CA LEU A 10 -3.16 -18.92 -2.96
C LEU A 10 -3.10 -19.87 -1.77
N PRO A 11 -2.11 -20.78 -1.70
CA PRO A 11 -1.89 -21.59 -0.51
C PRO A 11 -1.59 -20.73 0.72
N ASP A 12 -2.28 -20.98 1.83
CA ASP A 12 -2.09 -20.22 3.08
C ASP A 12 -0.64 -20.27 3.59
N SER A 13 0.09 -21.35 3.31
CA SER A 13 1.50 -21.52 3.64
C SER A 13 2.43 -20.50 2.96
N LEU A 14 2.00 -19.86 1.88
CA LEU A 14 2.78 -18.84 1.18
C LEU A 14 2.55 -17.43 1.74
N ILE A 15 1.58 -17.23 2.61
CA ILE A 15 1.33 -15.95 3.26
C ILE A 15 2.40 -15.69 4.33
N ALA A 16 3.18 -14.63 4.14
CA ALA A 16 4.24 -14.26 5.07
C ALA A 16 3.69 -13.54 6.31
N ARG A 17 3.69 -14.20 7.45
CA ARG A 17 3.24 -13.64 8.74
C ARG A 17 4.36 -12.97 9.54
N HIS A 18 5.61 -13.23 9.19
CA HIS A 18 6.80 -12.62 9.81
C HIS A 18 7.78 -12.15 8.73
N PRO A 19 8.48 -11.02 8.96
CA PRO A 19 9.54 -10.58 8.06
C PRO A 19 10.75 -11.54 8.13
N LEU A 20 11.55 -11.57 7.07
CA LEU A 20 12.85 -12.21 7.08
C LEU A 20 13.79 -11.47 8.03
N ALA A 21 14.88 -12.12 8.48
CA ALA A 21 15.85 -11.50 9.37
C ALA A 21 16.42 -10.19 8.79
N GLU A 22 16.79 -10.20 7.53
CA GLU A 22 17.29 -9.03 6.82
C GLU A 22 16.25 -8.57 5.77
N ARG A 23 16.06 -7.24 5.65
CA ARG A 23 15.09 -6.65 4.71
C ARG A 23 15.33 -7.05 3.27
N ARG A 24 16.60 -6.98 2.82
CA ARG A 24 17.01 -7.28 1.44
C ARG A 24 17.15 -8.76 1.10
N SER A 25 16.88 -9.67 2.05
CA SER A 25 16.94 -11.13 1.81
C SER A 25 15.70 -11.68 1.10
N SER A 26 14.73 -10.84 0.74
CA SER A 26 13.58 -11.25 -0.07
C SER A 26 14.02 -11.70 -1.45
N ARG A 27 13.20 -12.56 -2.05
CA ARG A 27 13.33 -12.91 -3.47
C ARG A 27 12.73 -11.81 -4.34
N LEU A 28 13.20 -11.76 -5.58
CA LEU A 28 12.69 -10.82 -6.58
C LEU A 28 12.26 -11.60 -7.82
N LEU A 29 11.00 -11.48 -8.22
CA LEU A 29 10.53 -11.92 -9.53
C LEU A 29 10.53 -10.73 -10.48
N THR A 30 11.31 -10.80 -11.55
CA THR A 30 11.26 -9.76 -12.58
C THR A 30 10.27 -10.14 -13.66
N LEU A 31 9.48 -9.18 -14.10
CA LEU A 31 8.53 -9.31 -15.19
C LEU A 31 8.82 -8.21 -16.21
N ASP A 32 9.22 -8.61 -17.40
CA ASP A 32 9.33 -7.70 -18.54
C ASP A 32 7.95 -7.53 -19.18
N GLY A 33 7.31 -6.38 -18.95
CA GLY A 33 5.96 -6.12 -19.42
C GLY A 33 5.75 -6.28 -20.92
N PRO A 34 6.67 -5.76 -21.78
CA PRO A 34 6.55 -5.91 -23.24
C PRO A 34 6.58 -7.35 -23.74
N THR A 35 7.32 -8.24 -23.09
CA THR A 35 7.56 -9.62 -23.58
C THR A 35 6.90 -10.69 -22.70
N GLY A 36 6.50 -10.36 -21.48
CA GLY A 36 6.04 -11.32 -20.48
C GLY A 36 7.16 -12.19 -19.90
N ALA A 37 8.44 -11.90 -20.22
CA ALA A 37 9.56 -12.70 -19.75
C ALA A 37 9.73 -12.58 -18.23
N LEU A 38 9.92 -13.74 -17.57
CA LEU A 38 10.10 -13.85 -16.12
C LEU A 38 11.55 -14.28 -15.80
N ALA A 39 12.09 -13.74 -14.69
CA ALA A 39 13.33 -14.24 -14.13
C ALA A 39 13.27 -14.21 -12.58
N HIS A 40 13.80 -15.27 -11.98
CA HIS A 40 13.89 -15.42 -10.52
C HIS A 40 15.23 -14.88 -10.02
N ARG A 41 15.21 -13.98 -9.05
CA ARG A 41 16.34 -13.23 -8.54
C ARG A 41 16.27 -13.09 -7.02
N GLN A 42 17.32 -12.53 -6.42
CA GLN A 42 17.30 -11.98 -5.06
C GLN A 42 17.01 -10.48 -5.12
N PHE A 43 16.45 -9.91 -4.06
CA PHE A 43 16.09 -8.48 -4.05
C PHE A 43 17.30 -7.56 -4.28
N THR A 44 18.48 -7.96 -3.84
CA THR A 44 19.74 -7.23 -4.08
C THR A 44 20.08 -7.13 -5.57
N ASP A 45 19.61 -8.07 -6.41
CA ASP A 45 19.82 -8.05 -7.85
C ASP A 45 18.98 -6.95 -8.54
N LEU A 46 18.11 -6.26 -7.81
CA LEU A 46 17.43 -5.05 -8.29
C LEU A 46 18.44 -4.06 -8.88
N LEU A 47 19.63 -3.96 -8.28
CA LEU A 47 20.72 -3.10 -8.78
C LEU A 47 21.08 -3.37 -10.24
N GLU A 48 20.98 -4.60 -10.72
CA GLU A 48 21.28 -4.97 -12.12
C GLU A 48 20.21 -4.43 -13.09
N HIS A 49 18.99 -4.19 -12.60
CA HIS A 49 17.87 -3.69 -13.39
C HIS A 49 17.76 -2.15 -13.38
N LEU A 50 18.54 -1.48 -12.53
CA LEU A 50 18.62 -0.02 -12.47
C LEU A 50 19.75 0.51 -13.38
N ARG A 51 19.55 1.72 -13.92
CA ARG A 51 20.51 2.40 -14.81
C ARG A 51 20.89 3.75 -14.24
N PRO A 52 22.13 4.21 -14.43
CA PRO A 52 22.49 5.59 -14.12
C PRO A 52 21.49 6.56 -14.79
N GLY A 53 21.01 7.54 -14.05
CA GLY A 53 20.02 8.50 -14.52
C GLY A 53 18.55 8.11 -14.27
N ASP A 54 18.26 6.89 -13.83
CA ASP A 54 16.92 6.52 -13.35
C ASP A 54 16.56 7.33 -12.09
N LEU A 55 15.27 7.49 -11.85
CA LEU A 55 14.70 8.08 -10.62
C LEU A 55 13.81 7.06 -9.93
N MET A 56 14.12 6.72 -8.68
CA MET A 56 13.24 5.92 -7.82
C MET A 56 12.40 6.82 -6.94
N VAL A 57 11.08 6.62 -6.95
CA VAL A 57 10.13 7.40 -6.14
C VAL A 57 9.55 6.52 -5.05
N PHE A 58 9.77 6.93 -3.79
CA PHE A 58 9.38 6.24 -2.58
C PHE A 58 8.24 6.97 -1.87
N ASN A 59 7.46 6.23 -1.07
CA ASN A 59 6.49 6.81 -0.16
C ASN A 59 7.10 6.90 1.24
N ASN A 60 7.30 8.12 1.75
CA ASN A 60 7.93 8.39 3.05
C ASN A 60 6.95 8.42 4.22
N THR A 61 5.73 7.95 4.04
CA THR A 61 4.78 7.88 5.14
C THR A 61 5.30 7.01 6.28
N ARG A 62 4.96 7.39 7.52
CA ARG A 62 5.26 6.63 8.72
C ARG A 62 3.97 6.05 9.29
N VAL A 63 3.97 4.75 9.56
CA VAL A 63 2.86 4.08 10.21
C VAL A 63 2.79 4.50 11.67
N ILE A 64 1.59 4.91 12.11
CA ILE A 64 1.31 5.20 13.51
C ILE A 64 0.79 3.95 14.21
N PRO A 65 1.00 3.77 15.54
CA PRO A 65 0.43 2.67 16.31
C PRO A 65 -1.08 2.84 16.48
N ALA A 66 -1.81 2.71 15.37
CA ALA A 66 -3.19 3.16 15.20
C ALA A 66 -4.24 2.30 15.88
N ARG A 67 -3.86 1.14 16.43
CA ARG A 67 -4.80 0.24 17.10
C ARG A 67 -4.79 0.46 18.61
N LEU A 68 -5.97 0.72 19.17
CA LEU A 68 -6.20 0.89 20.60
C LEU A 68 -7.23 -0.13 21.09
N PHE A 69 -7.03 -0.59 22.31
CA PHE A 69 -8.03 -1.35 23.05
C PHE A 69 -8.58 -0.51 24.18
N GLY A 70 -9.79 -0.83 24.60
CA GLY A 70 -10.43 -0.09 25.68
C GLY A 70 -11.80 -0.64 26.04
N GLN A 71 -12.50 0.12 26.86
CA GLN A 71 -13.84 -0.25 27.32
C GLN A 71 -14.74 0.97 27.40
N LYS A 72 -16.02 0.73 27.16
CA LYS A 72 -17.07 1.73 27.40
C LYS A 72 -17.27 1.93 28.91
N ALA A 73 -17.82 3.05 29.33
CA ALA A 73 -18.21 3.29 30.75
C ALA A 73 -19.11 2.18 31.32
N SER A 74 -19.87 1.47 30.45
CA SER A 74 -20.67 0.30 30.81
C SER A 74 -19.88 -1.01 30.97
N GLY A 75 -18.54 -1.00 30.83
CA GLY A 75 -17.66 -2.15 30.95
C GLY A 75 -17.52 -2.99 29.67
N GLY A 76 -18.23 -2.68 28.59
CA GLY A 76 -18.13 -3.41 27.32
C GLY A 76 -16.80 -3.13 26.61
N LYS A 77 -16.02 -4.17 26.32
CA LYS A 77 -14.74 -4.09 25.58
C LYS A 77 -14.94 -3.59 24.16
N LEU A 78 -13.95 -2.85 23.65
CA LEU A 78 -13.90 -2.38 22.27
C LEU A 78 -12.46 -2.32 21.75
N GLU A 79 -12.36 -2.37 20.43
CA GLU A 79 -11.15 -2.14 19.66
C GLU A 79 -11.37 -0.91 18.77
N ILE A 80 -10.41 -0.01 18.76
CA ILE A 80 -10.38 1.18 17.92
C ILE A 80 -9.22 1.00 16.93
N LEU A 81 -9.51 1.16 15.64
CA LEU A 81 -8.50 1.30 14.61
C LEU A 81 -8.64 2.69 14.00
N VAL A 82 -7.69 3.56 14.31
CA VAL A 82 -7.64 4.91 13.75
C VAL A 82 -7.47 4.81 12.24
N GLU A 83 -8.38 5.42 11.49
CA GLU A 83 -8.28 5.55 10.03
C GLU A 83 -7.52 6.81 9.63
N ARG A 84 -7.82 7.92 10.30
CA ARG A 84 -7.22 9.23 10.00
C ARG A 84 -7.21 10.11 11.25
N VAL A 85 -6.07 10.76 11.49
CA VAL A 85 -5.99 11.86 12.46
C VAL A 85 -6.44 13.13 11.74
N VAL A 86 -7.56 13.72 12.20
CA VAL A 86 -8.17 14.90 11.56
C VAL A 86 -7.85 16.20 12.29
N ALA A 87 -7.45 16.10 13.56
CA ALA A 87 -6.95 17.23 14.38
C ALA A 87 -6.11 16.66 15.53
N SER A 88 -5.39 17.54 16.27
CA SER A 88 -4.52 17.11 17.37
C SER A 88 -5.20 16.19 18.39
N HIS A 89 -6.51 16.36 18.63
CA HIS A 89 -7.31 15.61 19.59
C HIS A 89 -8.46 14.82 18.94
N ARG A 90 -8.51 14.73 17.61
CA ARG A 90 -9.62 14.07 16.90
C ARG A 90 -9.15 13.09 15.85
N VAL A 91 -9.86 11.98 15.76
CA VAL A 91 -9.67 10.95 14.74
C VAL A 91 -10.97 10.52 14.10
N LEU A 92 -10.88 10.02 12.89
CA LEU A 92 -11.86 9.09 12.33
C LEU A 92 -11.33 7.68 12.52
N ALA A 93 -12.15 6.77 13.01
CA ALA A 93 -11.73 5.42 13.35
C ALA A 93 -12.82 4.38 13.09
N HIS A 94 -12.40 3.16 12.82
CA HIS A 94 -13.25 1.99 12.95
C HIS A 94 -13.34 1.59 14.42
N VAL A 95 -14.54 1.28 14.90
CA VAL A 95 -14.77 0.81 16.29
C VAL A 95 -15.47 -0.53 16.25
N ARG A 96 -14.81 -1.55 16.75
CA ARG A 96 -15.35 -2.90 16.91
C ARG A 96 -15.77 -3.14 18.34
N SER A 97 -17.05 -3.41 18.56
CA SER A 97 -17.64 -3.71 19.87
C SER A 97 -18.95 -4.46 19.69
N SER A 98 -19.43 -5.14 20.74
CA SER A 98 -20.72 -5.86 20.73
C SER A 98 -21.92 -4.95 20.47
N LYS A 99 -21.86 -3.71 20.99
CA LYS A 99 -22.83 -2.63 20.73
C LYS A 99 -22.03 -1.36 20.46
N SER A 100 -22.29 -0.70 19.35
CA SER A 100 -21.61 0.56 18.97
C SER A 100 -21.77 1.62 20.06
N PRO A 101 -20.71 2.39 20.39
CA PRO A 101 -20.83 3.54 21.27
C PRO A 101 -21.76 4.59 20.65
N LYS A 102 -22.51 5.30 21.50
CA LYS A 102 -23.39 6.39 21.07
C LYS A 102 -22.68 7.74 21.19
N PRO A 103 -23.07 8.76 20.41
CA PRO A 103 -22.58 10.12 20.62
C PRO A 103 -22.70 10.56 22.09
N GLY A 104 -21.63 11.19 22.60
CA GLY A 104 -21.52 11.62 24.01
C GLY A 104 -21.06 10.51 24.98
N SER A 105 -20.86 9.26 24.51
CA SER A 105 -20.35 8.19 25.39
C SER A 105 -18.84 8.26 25.56
N SER A 106 -18.40 8.04 26.80
CA SER A 106 -16.97 7.96 27.15
C SER A 106 -16.41 6.56 26.90
N ILE A 107 -15.15 6.53 26.47
CA ILE A 107 -14.35 5.33 26.21
C ILE A 107 -13.05 5.47 27.02
N LEU A 108 -12.79 4.50 27.88
CA LEU A 108 -11.53 4.39 28.60
C LEU A 108 -10.56 3.56 27.78
N ILE A 109 -9.36 4.11 27.53
CA ILE A 109 -8.31 3.45 26.75
C ILE A 109 -7.42 2.63 27.68
N ASP A 110 -7.15 1.40 27.30
CA ASP A 110 -6.22 0.52 28.01
C ASP A 110 -4.82 1.13 28.01
N GLY A 111 -4.15 1.10 29.15
CA GLY A 111 -2.87 1.79 29.33
C GLY A 111 -2.97 3.28 29.68
N GLY A 112 -4.18 3.83 29.74
CA GLY A 112 -4.47 5.21 30.16
C GLY A 112 -4.82 6.13 29.00
N GLY A 113 -5.82 6.92 29.22
CA GLY A 113 -6.41 7.88 28.29
C GLY A 113 -7.92 7.74 28.23
N GLU A 114 -8.57 8.76 27.72
CA GLU A 114 -10.03 8.82 27.58
C GLU A 114 -10.38 9.43 26.22
N ALA A 115 -11.41 8.88 25.60
CA ALA A 115 -12.00 9.43 24.39
C ALA A 115 -13.52 9.54 24.53
N GLU A 116 -14.09 10.50 23.81
CA GLU A 116 -15.53 10.66 23.65
C GLU A 116 -15.91 10.32 22.20
N MET A 117 -16.95 9.55 22.03
CA MET A 117 -17.58 9.35 20.73
C MET A 117 -18.39 10.60 20.39
N VAL A 118 -17.97 11.33 19.35
CA VAL A 118 -18.56 12.61 18.94
C VAL A 118 -19.66 12.42 17.93
N ALA A 119 -19.34 11.73 16.83
CA ALA A 119 -20.25 11.55 15.69
C ALA A 119 -19.97 10.24 14.96
N ARG A 120 -20.89 9.85 14.08
CA ARG A 120 -20.72 8.75 13.16
C ARG A 120 -20.82 9.27 11.72
N HIS A 121 -19.84 8.89 10.91
CA HIS A 121 -19.78 9.20 9.48
C HIS A 121 -19.74 7.87 8.72
N ASP A 122 -20.88 7.42 8.23
CA ASP A 122 -21.05 6.10 7.58
C ASP A 122 -20.51 4.95 8.45
N ALA A 123 -19.42 4.33 8.04
CA ALA A 123 -18.75 3.24 8.74
C ALA A 123 -17.75 3.72 9.82
N LEU A 124 -17.37 5.00 9.82
CA LEU A 124 -16.37 5.57 10.70
C LEU A 124 -17.00 6.30 11.88
N PHE A 125 -16.28 6.27 13.00
CA PHE A 125 -16.61 7.00 14.22
C PHE A 125 -15.64 8.16 14.39
N GLU A 126 -16.17 9.34 14.67
CA GLU A 126 -15.36 10.48 15.10
C GLU A 126 -15.17 10.40 16.61
N LEU A 127 -13.92 10.29 17.03
CA LEU A 127 -13.52 10.23 18.43
C LEU A 127 -12.71 11.47 18.80
N ARG A 128 -13.01 12.05 19.95
CA ARG A 128 -12.26 13.17 20.56
C ARG A 128 -11.55 12.66 21.80
N PHE A 129 -10.24 12.81 21.83
CA PHE A 129 -9.38 12.42 22.96
C PHE A 129 -9.16 13.58 23.91
N ALA A 130 -9.01 13.29 25.21
CA ALA A 130 -8.69 14.29 26.22
C ALA A 130 -7.27 14.85 26.07
N GLU A 131 -6.36 14.10 25.45
CA GLU A 131 -4.98 14.46 25.17
C GLU A 131 -4.67 14.41 23.66
N GLU A 132 -3.49 14.85 23.26
CA GLU A 132 -3.06 14.79 21.87
C GLU A 132 -2.95 13.34 21.39
N VAL A 133 -3.51 13.06 20.20
CA VAL A 133 -3.66 11.72 19.66
C VAL A 133 -2.32 11.04 19.39
N LEU A 134 -1.39 11.71 18.71
CA LEU A 134 -0.13 11.06 18.32
C LEU A 134 0.72 10.64 19.53
N PRO A 135 0.93 11.48 20.58
CA PRO A 135 1.60 11.06 21.81
C PRO A 135 0.87 9.91 22.53
N LEU A 136 -0.46 9.93 22.56
CA LEU A 136 -1.24 8.84 23.14
C LEU A 136 -0.99 7.52 22.39
N LEU A 137 -1.08 7.54 21.05
CA LEU A 137 -0.86 6.37 20.22
C LEU A 137 0.56 5.80 20.42
N GLU A 138 1.58 6.65 20.45
CA GLU A 138 2.96 6.19 20.68
C GLU A 138 3.15 5.53 22.04
N ARG A 139 2.40 5.97 23.06
CA ARG A 139 2.48 5.44 24.42
C ARG A 139 1.72 4.12 24.61
N VAL A 140 0.50 4.01 24.10
CA VAL A 140 -0.40 2.88 24.39
C VAL A 140 -0.94 2.19 23.16
N GLY A 141 -0.63 2.68 21.95
CA GLY A 141 -1.09 2.10 20.69
C GLY A 141 -0.30 0.85 20.28
N HIS A 142 -0.96 0.03 19.49
CA HIS A 142 -0.44 -1.18 18.88
C HIS A 142 -0.26 -0.99 17.38
N MET A 143 0.73 -1.68 16.80
CA MET A 143 0.94 -1.65 15.35
C MET A 143 -0.27 -2.27 14.64
N PRO A 144 -0.82 -1.57 13.64
CA PRO A 144 -2.03 -1.99 12.92
C PRO A 144 -1.67 -3.02 11.84
N LEU A 145 -1.20 -4.20 12.25
CA LEU A 145 -0.85 -5.25 11.29
C LEU A 145 -2.08 -5.65 10.46
N PRO A 146 -1.89 -5.96 9.16
CA PRO A 146 -2.97 -6.43 8.30
C PRO A 146 -3.66 -7.69 8.84
N PRO A 147 -4.96 -7.88 8.58
CA PRO A 147 -5.73 -9.02 9.13
C PRO A 147 -5.17 -10.40 8.77
N TYR A 148 -4.52 -10.53 7.60
CA TYR A 148 -3.95 -11.80 7.16
C TYR A 148 -2.66 -12.20 7.91
N ILE A 149 -2.08 -11.31 8.70
CA ILE A 149 -0.95 -11.62 9.60
C ILE A 149 -1.44 -12.34 10.85
N ASP A 150 -2.68 -12.45 11.13
CA ASP A 150 -3.38 -13.28 12.12
C ASP A 150 -2.56 -13.62 13.39
N ARG A 151 -1.90 -12.61 13.96
CA ARG A 151 -1.18 -12.64 15.23
C ARG A 151 -1.21 -11.24 15.88
N PRO A 152 -1.05 -11.15 17.21
CA PRO A 152 -0.80 -9.87 17.86
C PRO A 152 0.48 -9.20 17.31
N ASP A 153 0.55 -7.89 17.43
CA ASP A 153 1.79 -7.16 17.16
C ASP A 153 2.85 -7.49 18.22
N GLU A 154 4.08 -7.55 17.77
CA GLU A 154 5.26 -7.77 18.62
C GLU A 154 6.10 -6.49 18.66
N GLY A 155 6.99 -6.37 19.65
CA GLY A 155 7.88 -5.19 19.77
C GLY A 155 8.68 -4.92 18.49
N ALA A 156 9.10 -5.99 17.79
CA ALA A 156 9.83 -5.88 16.54
C ALA A 156 9.00 -5.27 15.38
N ASP A 157 7.68 -5.38 15.41
CA ASP A 157 6.83 -4.83 14.33
C ASP A 157 6.86 -3.30 14.30
N ARG A 158 7.14 -2.63 15.42
CA ARG A 158 7.31 -1.17 15.46
C ARG A 158 8.42 -0.68 14.52
N GLU A 159 9.48 -1.48 14.36
CA GLU A 159 10.59 -1.21 13.44
C GLU A 159 10.38 -1.89 12.09
N ARG A 160 9.95 -3.16 12.08
CA ARG A 160 9.91 -3.99 10.87
C ARG A 160 8.71 -3.68 9.97
N TYR A 161 7.58 -3.24 10.51
CA TYR A 161 6.42 -2.75 9.75
C TYR A 161 6.54 -1.25 9.48
N GLN A 162 7.77 -0.82 9.14
CA GLN A 162 8.16 0.56 8.87
C GLN A 162 9.30 0.58 7.86
N THR A 163 9.29 1.51 6.90
CA THR A 163 10.43 1.71 6.00
C THR A 163 11.58 2.41 6.72
N VAL A 164 12.82 2.20 6.28
CA VAL A 164 14.00 2.84 6.89
C VAL A 164 14.05 4.35 6.63
N TYR A 165 13.25 4.84 5.70
CA TYR A 165 13.12 6.27 5.32
C TYR A 165 11.78 6.88 5.74
N ALA A 166 11.01 6.21 6.58
CA ALA A 166 9.72 6.72 7.07
C ALA A 166 9.88 8.01 7.86
N GLN A 167 9.14 9.05 7.50
CA GLN A 167 9.26 10.39 8.10
C GLN A 167 7.92 10.99 8.54
N ARG A 168 6.90 10.99 7.66
CA ARG A 168 5.64 11.69 7.88
C ARG A 168 4.60 10.75 8.49
N ALA A 169 4.35 10.92 9.79
CA ALA A 169 3.37 10.10 10.53
C ALA A 169 1.93 10.33 10.03
N GLY A 170 1.15 9.26 9.89
CA GLY A 170 -0.26 9.33 9.51
C GLY A 170 -0.82 8.08 8.86
N ALA A 171 0.01 7.14 8.41
CA ALA A 171 -0.44 5.90 7.79
C ALA A 171 -0.88 4.87 8.83
N VAL A 172 -1.85 4.06 8.44
CA VAL A 172 -2.33 2.89 9.18
C VAL A 172 -1.77 1.59 8.59
N ALA A 173 -1.28 1.64 7.36
CA ALA A 173 -0.58 0.52 6.73
C ALA A 173 0.76 0.99 6.14
N ALA A 174 1.76 0.10 6.17
CA ALA A 174 3.07 0.39 5.60
C ALA A 174 3.06 0.38 4.06
N PRO A 175 3.87 1.21 3.39
CA PRO A 175 4.15 1.07 1.97
C PRO A 175 5.09 -0.12 1.77
N THR A 176 4.53 -1.32 1.67
CA THR A 176 5.21 -2.60 1.91
C THR A 176 6.34 -2.91 0.95
N ALA A 177 6.31 -2.42 -0.30
CA ALA A 177 7.44 -2.55 -1.22
C ALA A 177 8.72 -1.87 -0.70
N GLY A 178 8.57 -0.83 0.10
CA GLY A 178 9.68 -0.14 0.75
C GLY A 178 10.34 -0.93 1.88
N LEU A 179 9.65 -1.96 2.42
CA LEU A 179 10.19 -2.78 3.52
C LEU A 179 11.40 -3.63 3.12
N HIS A 180 11.59 -3.87 1.83
CA HIS A 180 12.73 -4.63 1.30
C HIS A 180 14.04 -3.84 1.29
N PHE A 181 13.96 -2.51 1.39
CA PHE A 181 15.13 -1.63 1.34
C PHE A 181 15.74 -1.46 2.72
N ASP A 182 17.05 -1.54 2.77
CA ASP A 182 17.89 -1.15 3.91
C ASP A 182 18.83 -0.03 3.50
N GLN A 183 19.51 0.56 4.47
CA GLN A 183 20.43 1.68 4.24
C GLN A 183 21.57 1.31 3.26
N PRO A 184 22.26 0.15 3.39
CA PRO A 184 23.30 -0.25 2.44
C PRO A 184 22.81 -0.37 0.99
N LEU A 185 21.59 -0.87 0.78
CA LEU A 185 21.02 -0.97 -0.58
C LEU A 185 20.71 0.42 -1.15
N LEU A 186 20.15 1.32 -0.35
CA LEU A 186 19.90 2.71 -0.78
C LEU A 186 21.20 3.45 -1.15
N GLU A 187 22.28 3.24 -0.40
CA GLU A 187 23.61 3.78 -0.70
C GLU A 187 24.17 3.20 -2.00
N ALA A 188 24.01 1.90 -2.24
CA ALA A 188 24.43 1.26 -3.48
C ALA A 188 23.64 1.78 -4.70
N ILE A 189 22.35 2.04 -4.54
CA ILE A 189 21.49 2.64 -5.57
C ILE A 189 22.01 4.05 -5.92
N ALA A 190 22.27 4.88 -4.91
CA ALA A 190 22.82 6.21 -5.11
C ALA A 190 24.21 6.19 -5.76
N ALA A 191 25.10 5.29 -5.32
CA ALA A 191 26.43 5.10 -5.90
C ALA A 191 26.39 4.67 -7.39
N LYS A 192 25.32 4.00 -7.81
CA LYS A 192 25.08 3.65 -9.21
C LYS A 192 24.64 4.85 -10.06
N GLY A 193 24.36 6.01 -9.48
CA GLY A 193 23.87 7.20 -10.18
C GLY A 193 22.37 7.18 -10.42
N VAL A 194 21.63 6.47 -9.56
CA VAL A 194 20.17 6.48 -9.51
C VAL A 194 19.73 7.49 -8.45
N GLU A 195 18.89 8.44 -8.85
CA GLU A 195 18.35 9.45 -7.96
C GLU A 195 17.12 8.92 -7.22
N THR A 196 16.82 9.53 -6.07
CA THR A 196 15.65 9.19 -5.26
C THR A 196 14.80 10.43 -4.98
N ALA A 197 13.48 10.26 -4.96
CA ALA A 197 12.52 11.29 -4.56
C ALA A 197 11.43 10.66 -3.68
N PHE A 198 10.73 11.49 -2.91
CA PHE A 198 9.76 11.03 -1.93
C PHE A 198 8.41 11.71 -2.13
N VAL A 199 7.38 10.90 -2.26
CA VAL A 199 5.99 11.33 -2.11
C VAL A 199 5.49 10.93 -0.72
N THR A 200 4.38 11.51 -0.30
CA THR A 200 3.68 11.06 0.91
C THR A 200 2.28 10.61 0.53
N LEU A 201 1.90 9.39 0.88
CA LEU A 201 0.53 8.92 0.85
C LEU A 201 0.27 8.18 2.15
N HIS A 202 -0.70 8.66 2.92
CA HIS A 202 -1.11 8.00 4.16
C HIS A 202 -2.10 6.89 3.83
N VAL A 203 -1.61 5.64 3.89
CA VAL A 203 -2.42 4.46 3.61
C VAL A 203 -3.40 4.25 4.76
N GLY A 204 -4.69 4.22 4.45
CA GLY A 204 -5.77 3.95 5.41
C GLY A 204 -6.05 2.46 5.59
N ALA A 205 -6.85 2.12 6.60
CA ALA A 205 -7.29 0.75 6.87
C ALA A 205 -8.18 0.18 5.77
N GLY A 206 -8.77 1.05 4.95
CA GLY A 206 -9.57 0.66 3.78
C GLY A 206 -8.82 -0.24 2.78
N THR A 207 -7.48 -0.14 2.74
CA THR A 207 -6.65 -1.00 1.88
C THR A 207 -6.79 -2.50 2.20
N PHE A 208 -7.24 -2.85 3.41
CA PHE A 208 -7.45 -4.24 3.83
C PHE A 208 -8.87 -4.74 3.58
N GLN A 209 -9.76 -3.88 3.08
CA GLN A 209 -11.13 -4.27 2.83
C GLN A 209 -11.23 -4.97 1.46
N PRO A 210 -11.97 -6.11 1.37
CA PRO A 210 -12.19 -6.76 0.10
C PRO A 210 -13.09 -5.91 -0.80
N VAL A 211 -12.89 -6.03 -2.10
CA VAL A 211 -13.82 -5.49 -3.11
C VAL A 211 -15.14 -6.26 -2.99
N ARG A 212 -16.28 -5.56 -2.91
CA ARG A 212 -17.60 -6.15 -2.63
C ARG A 212 -18.59 -6.00 -3.79
N VAL A 213 -18.11 -5.63 -4.94
CA VAL A 213 -18.90 -5.48 -6.18
C VAL A 213 -18.55 -6.60 -7.16
N GLU A 214 -19.44 -6.89 -8.10
CA GLU A 214 -19.17 -7.88 -9.15
C GLU A 214 -18.37 -7.27 -10.30
N GLN A 215 -18.75 -6.05 -10.72
CA GLN A 215 -18.07 -5.29 -11.77
C GLN A 215 -17.08 -4.32 -11.14
N ILE A 216 -15.85 -4.30 -11.64
CA ILE A 216 -14.80 -3.44 -11.07
C ILE A 216 -15.11 -1.96 -11.25
N GLU A 217 -15.84 -1.60 -12.30
CA GLU A 217 -16.25 -0.24 -12.62
C GLU A 217 -17.21 0.35 -11.57
N ASP A 218 -17.91 -0.52 -10.80
CA ASP A 218 -18.81 -0.13 -9.72
C ASP A 218 -18.08 0.07 -8.38
N HIS A 219 -16.78 -0.26 -8.35
CA HIS A 219 -16.01 -0.12 -7.12
C HIS A 219 -15.62 1.33 -6.84
N HIS A 220 -15.90 1.79 -5.64
CA HIS A 220 -15.47 3.09 -5.13
C HIS A 220 -14.27 2.92 -4.19
N MET A 221 -13.14 3.53 -4.58
CA MET A 221 -11.94 3.52 -3.74
C MET A 221 -12.13 4.37 -2.50
N HIS A 222 -11.56 3.89 -1.38
CA HIS A 222 -11.41 4.71 -0.20
C HIS A 222 -10.52 5.91 -0.49
N SER A 223 -10.91 7.06 0.04
CA SER A 223 -10.14 8.30 -0.10
C SER A 223 -8.92 8.27 0.82
N GLU A 224 -7.74 8.53 0.28
CA GLU A 224 -6.49 8.63 1.02
C GLU A 224 -5.80 9.96 0.72
N TRP A 225 -5.20 10.56 1.74
CA TRP A 225 -4.47 11.82 1.57
C TRP A 225 -3.08 11.56 1.02
N LEU A 226 -2.70 12.37 0.02
CA LEU A 226 -1.36 12.32 -0.56
C LEU A 226 -0.79 13.71 -0.81
N GLU A 227 0.54 13.76 -0.95
CA GLU A 227 1.29 14.93 -1.37
C GLU A 227 2.40 14.54 -2.34
N VAL A 228 2.44 15.24 -3.46
CA VAL A 228 3.52 15.25 -4.44
C VAL A 228 4.06 16.69 -4.48
N GLY A 229 5.26 16.90 -3.98
CA GLY A 229 5.88 18.21 -3.92
C GLY A 229 6.45 18.69 -5.27
N GLN A 230 6.78 19.97 -5.37
CA GLN A 230 7.45 20.54 -6.54
C GLN A 230 8.81 19.87 -6.80
N ASP A 231 9.52 19.51 -5.74
CA ASP A 231 10.79 18.77 -5.79
C ASP A 231 10.69 17.45 -6.55
N VAL A 232 9.58 16.70 -6.35
CA VAL A 232 9.30 15.46 -7.08
C VAL A 232 9.02 15.75 -8.56
N VAL A 233 8.23 16.79 -8.84
CA VAL A 233 7.92 17.21 -10.21
C VAL A 233 9.20 17.58 -10.96
N ASP A 234 10.08 18.36 -10.32
CA ASP A 234 11.37 18.77 -10.88
C ASP A 234 12.30 17.58 -11.09
N ALA A 235 12.35 16.64 -10.14
CA ALA A 235 13.14 15.41 -10.26
C ALA A 235 12.68 14.54 -11.41
N VAL A 236 11.36 14.39 -11.61
CA VAL A 236 10.79 13.64 -12.75
C VAL A 236 11.14 14.34 -14.07
N ALA A 237 11.00 15.66 -14.16
CA ALA A 237 11.36 16.43 -15.34
C ALA A 237 12.85 16.29 -15.68
N ALA A 238 13.74 16.39 -14.70
CA ALA A 238 15.18 16.19 -14.87
C ALA A 238 15.50 14.76 -15.29
N CYS A 239 14.85 13.74 -14.71
CA CYS A 239 14.98 12.34 -15.09
C CYS A 239 14.61 12.13 -16.56
N ARG A 240 13.48 12.69 -17.01
CA ARG A 240 13.04 12.63 -18.41
C ARG A 240 14.02 13.32 -19.35
N ALA A 241 14.52 14.50 -18.97
CA ALA A 241 15.46 15.28 -19.79
C ALA A 241 16.78 14.52 -20.08
N ARG A 242 17.23 13.66 -19.17
CA ARG A 242 18.43 12.82 -19.36
C ARG A 242 18.13 11.44 -19.91
N GLY A 243 16.88 11.13 -20.29
CA GLY A 243 16.47 9.82 -20.84
C GLY A 243 16.36 8.70 -19.79
N GLY A 244 16.27 9.05 -18.50
CA GLY A 244 16.07 8.11 -17.41
C GLY A 244 14.63 7.63 -17.29
N ARG A 245 14.43 6.59 -16.48
CA ARG A 245 13.12 6.00 -16.17
C ARG A 245 12.66 6.43 -14.78
N VAL A 246 11.36 6.64 -14.64
CA VAL A 246 10.70 6.84 -13.32
C VAL A 246 10.26 5.48 -12.80
N ILE A 247 10.85 5.05 -11.71
CA ILE A 247 10.62 3.76 -11.07
C ILE A 247 9.86 4.01 -9.76
N ALA A 248 8.60 3.59 -9.71
CA ALA A 248 7.80 3.69 -8.48
C ALA A 248 8.11 2.52 -7.54
N VAL A 249 8.35 2.83 -6.28
CA VAL A 249 8.47 1.82 -5.22
C VAL A 249 7.15 1.75 -4.46
N GLY A 250 6.40 0.70 -4.75
CA GLY A 250 5.07 0.45 -4.23
C GLY A 250 3.93 1.04 -5.04
N THR A 251 2.78 0.41 -4.94
CA THR A 251 1.54 0.86 -5.58
C THR A 251 1.08 2.23 -5.05
N THR A 252 1.46 2.59 -3.83
CA THR A 252 1.19 3.91 -3.24
C THR A 252 1.97 5.03 -3.96
N SER A 253 3.22 4.79 -4.35
CA SER A 253 4.00 5.74 -5.17
C SER A 253 3.40 5.87 -6.57
N VAL A 254 2.97 4.76 -7.18
CA VAL A 254 2.22 4.80 -8.46
C VAL A 254 0.98 5.67 -8.32
N ARG A 255 0.14 5.38 -7.33
CA ARG A 255 -1.12 6.11 -7.13
C ARG A 255 -0.89 7.59 -6.85
N SER A 256 0.17 7.94 -6.13
CA SER A 256 0.53 9.35 -5.88
C SER A 256 0.92 10.07 -7.17
N LEU A 257 1.85 9.51 -7.94
CA LEU A 257 2.32 10.12 -9.18
C LEU A 257 1.22 10.23 -10.23
N GLU A 258 0.43 9.16 -10.43
CA GLU A 258 -0.63 9.14 -11.41
C GLU A 258 -1.84 10.01 -10.99
N SER A 259 -2.10 10.18 -9.69
CA SER A 259 -3.08 11.15 -9.19
C SER A 259 -2.67 12.58 -9.50
N ALA A 260 -1.38 12.91 -9.30
CA ALA A 260 -0.83 14.23 -9.60
C ALA A 260 -0.68 14.51 -11.10
N ALA A 261 -0.84 13.49 -11.94
CA ALA A 261 -0.77 13.56 -13.40
C ALA A 261 -2.09 13.20 -14.10
N ARG A 262 -3.24 13.32 -13.43
CA ARG A 262 -4.57 12.95 -14.00
C ARG A 262 -4.87 13.59 -15.35
N ASP A 263 -4.38 14.81 -15.58
CA ASP A 263 -4.56 15.56 -16.82
C ASP A 263 -3.47 15.27 -17.87
N GLY A 264 -2.64 14.24 -17.64
CA GLY A 264 -1.52 13.86 -18.51
C GLY A 264 -0.22 14.62 -18.25
N VAL A 265 -0.22 15.57 -17.31
CA VAL A 265 0.97 16.37 -16.94
C VAL A 265 1.15 16.32 -15.43
N LEU A 266 2.33 15.88 -14.98
CA LEU A 266 2.65 15.86 -13.55
C LEU A 266 2.76 17.28 -13.00
N LYS A 267 2.01 17.58 -11.95
CA LYS A 267 1.98 18.85 -11.23
C LYS A 267 2.06 18.59 -9.73
N PRO A 268 2.53 19.56 -8.92
CA PRO A 268 2.41 19.46 -7.47
C PRO A 268 0.95 19.23 -7.07
N PHE A 269 0.74 18.33 -6.12
CA PHE A 269 -0.59 17.98 -5.64
C PHE A 269 -0.56 17.73 -4.14
N SER A 270 -1.53 18.27 -3.42
CA SER A 270 -1.76 17.95 -2.01
C SER A 270 -3.26 17.85 -1.78
N GLY A 271 -3.72 16.70 -1.32
CA GLY A 271 -5.15 16.46 -1.11
C GLY A 271 -5.52 14.98 -1.12
N ASP A 272 -6.79 14.73 -1.11
CA ASP A 272 -7.35 13.38 -1.14
C ASP A 272 -7.37 12.81 -2.56
N THR A 273 -7.12 11.51 -2.66
CA THR A 273 -7.25 10.73 -3.90
C THR A 273 -8.11 9.50 -3.69
N ASP A 274 -8.95 9.25 -4.65
CA ASP A 274 -9.75 8.04 -4.83
C ASP A 274 -9.35 7.29 -6.12
N ILE A 275 -8.14 7.53 -6.61
CA ILE A 275 -7.71 6.95 -7.89
C ILE A 275 -7.78 5.43 -7.86
N PHE A 276 -8.52 4.88 -8.80
CA PHE A 276 -8.62 3.46 -9.04
C PHE A 276 -7.99 3.12 -10.39
N ILE A 277 -6.89 2.37 -10.35
CA ILE A 277 -6.14 1.97 -11.54
C ILE A 277 -6.41 0.48 -11.79
N TYR A 278 -6.95 0.19 -12.96
CA TYR A 278 -7.27 -1.15 -13.45
C TYR A 278 -7.02 -1.23 -14.96
N PRO A 279 -7.02 -2.41 -15.60
CA PRO A 279 -6.73 -2.54 -17.02
C PRO A 279 -7.59 -1.60 -17.90
N GLY A 280 -6.91 -0.92 -18.83
CA GLY A 280 -7.51 0.15 -19.65
C GLY A 280 -7.26 1.56 -19.13
N ARG A 281 -6.69 1.73 -17.92
CA ARG A 281 -6.28 3.05 -17.42
C ARG A 281 -4.85 3.38 -17.87
N PRO A 282 -4.61 4.60 -18.38
CA PRO A 282 -3.28 5.00 -18.82
C PRO A 282 -2.35 5.30 -17.63
N PHE A 283 -1.04 5.12 -17.85
CA PHE A 283 0.01 5.60 -16.97
C PHE A 283 0.77 6.74 -17.65
N HIS A 284 0.92 7.86 -16.97
CA HIS A 284 1.54 9.07 -17.50
C HIS A 284 2.97 9.28 -17.01
N VAL A 285 3.32 8.76 -15.84
CA VAL A 285 4.59 9.05 -15.16
C VAL A 285 5.45 7.81 -14.99
N VAL A 286 4.88 6.69 -14.57
CA VAL A 286 5.65 5.52 -14.12
C VAL A 286 6.08 4.63 -15.28
N ASP A 287 7.38 4.28 -15.32
CA ASP A 287 7.97 3.41 -16.35
C ASP A 287 8.31 2.02 -15.85
N ALA A 288 8.60 1.88 -14.54
CA ALA A 288 8.83 0.59 -13.90
C ALA A 288 8.31 0.63 -12.45
N LEU A 289 8.05 -0.54 -11.90
CA LEU A 289 7.40 -0.73 -10.60
C LEU A 289 8.12 -1.78 -9.78
N VAL A 290 8.46 -1.44 -8.54
CA VAL A 290 8.82 -2.41 -7.49
C VAL A 290 7.59 -2.59 -6.61
N THR A 291 7.12 -3.83 -6.44
CA THR A 291 5.90 -4.10 -5.64
C THR A 291 5.97 -5.46 -4.96
N ASN A 292 5.14 -5.69 -3.95
CA ASN A 292 4.92 -7.01 -3.38
C ASN A 292 3.90 -7.80 -4.21
N PHE A 293 3.73 -9.08 -3.89
CA PHE A 293 2.60 -9.87 -4.39
C PHE A 293 1.34 -9.54 -3.60
N HIS A 294 0.23 -9.34 -4.30
CA HIS A 294 -1.04 -8.88 -3.76
C HIS A 294 -2.07 -10.00 -3.65
N LEU A 295 -3.15 -9.73 -2.89
CA LEU A 295 -4.28 -10.65 -2.71
C LEU A 295 -5.03 -10.89 -4.02
N PRO A 296 -5.63 -12.10 -4.18
CA PRO A 296 -6.65 -12.31 -5.21
C PRO A 296 -7.77 -11.27 -5.09
N GLU A 297 -8.32 -10.86 -6.23
CA GLU A 297 -9.46 -9.94 -6.33
C GLU A 297 -9.21 -8.54 -5.72
N SER A 298 -7.96 -8.21 -5.41
CA SER A 298 -7.61 -6.90 -4.83
C SER A 298 -7.43 -5.82 -5.88
N THR A 299 -7.73 -4.58 -5.50
CA THR A 299 -7.47 -3.39 -6.34
C THR A 299 -6.01 -3.24 -6.71
N LEU A 300 -5.09 -3.78 -5.89
CA LEU A 300 -3.66 -3.72 -6.13
C LEU A 300 -3.22 -4.73 -7.20
N LEU A 301 -3.83 -5.92 -7.26
CA LEU A 301 -3.62 -6.86 -8.37
C LEU A 301 -4.15 -6.27 -9.68
N MET A 302 -5.27 -5.55 -9.63
CA MET A 302 -5.84 -4.87 -10.80
C MET A 302 -4.88 -3.77 -11.32
N LEU A 303 -4.24 -3.01 -10.42
CA LEU A 303 -3.22 -2.02 -10.76
C LEU A 303 -2.01 -2.66 -11.44
N VAL A 304 -1.48 -3.75 -10.89
CA VAL A 304 -0.35 -4.49 -11.49
C VAL A 304 -0.73 -5.02 -12.86
N SER A 305 -1.94 -5.56 -13.02
CA SER A 305 -2.47 -6.04 -14.30
C SER A 305 -2.64 -4.91 -15.33
N ALA A 306 -3.01 -3.71 -14.89
CA ALA A 306 -3.06 -2.52 -15.75
C ALA A 306 -1.67 -2.10 -16.23
N PHE A 307 -0.65 -2.30 -15.41
CA PHE A 307 0.74 -1.89 -15.69
C PHE A 307 1.48 -2.89 -16.59
N ALA A 308 1.38 -4.17 -16.29
CA ALA A 308 2.12 -5.24 -16.95
C ALA A 308 1.35 -5.94 -18.08
N GLY A 309 0.02 -5.84 -18.05
CA GLY A 309 -0.91 -6.70 -18.80
C GLY A 309 -1.50 -7.78 -17.91
N TYR A 310 -2.76 -8.10 -18.13
CA TYR A 310 -3.48 -9.11 -17.34
C TYR A 310 -2.88 -10.52 -17.51
N PRO A 311 -2.67 -11.04 -18.74
CA PRO A 311 -2.10 -12.38 -18.92
C PRO A 311 -0.69 -12.50 -18.33
N GLU A 312 0.14 -11.48 -18.51
CA GLU A 312 1.52 -11.44 -18.02
C GLU A 312 1.56 -11.44 -16.50
N THR A 313 0.65 -10.68 -15.87
CA THR A 313 0.51 -10.63 -14.41
C THR A 313 0.07 -11.97 -13.86
N MET A 314 -0.98 -12.58 -14.43
CA MET A 314 -1.50 -13.86 -13.95
C MET A 314 -0.47 -14.99 -14.14
N ALA A 315 0.29 -14.99 -15.25
CA ALA A 315 1.38 -15.93 -15.47
C ALA A 315 2.51 -15.75 -14.44
N ALA A 316 2.87 -14.50 -14.10
CA ALA A 316 3.86 -14.20 -13.06
C ALA A 316 3.42 -14.69 -11.68
N TYR A 317 2.15 -14.52 -11.32
CA TYR A 317 1.59 -14.99 -10.06
C TYR A 317 1.55 -16.52 -9.99
N ALA A 318 1.17 -17.21 -11.08
CA ALA A 318 1.23 -18.66 -11.16
C ALA A 318 2.65 -19.19 -10.97
N ALA A 319 3.64 -18.59 -11.65
CA ALA A 319 5.06 -18.93 -11.49
C ALA A 319 5.54 -18.66 -10.04
N ALA A 320 5.12 -17.56 -9.42
CA ALA A 320 5.48 -17.24 -8.05
C ALA A 320 4.96 -18.30 -7.06
N ILE A 321 3.73 -18.76 -7.22
CA ILE A 321 3.12 -19.84 -6.41
C ILE A 321 3.87 -21.16 -6.62
N GLU A 322 4.13 -21.55 -7.87
CA GLU A 322 4.86 -22.77 -8.21
C GLU A 322 6.26 -22.80 -7.59
N HIS A 323 6.94 -21.64 -7.58
CA HIS A 323 8.29 -21.52 -7.03
C HIS A 323 8.32 -21.15 -5.53
N GLY A 324 7.17 -21.17 -4.84
CA GLY A 324 7.08 -20.95 -3.40
C GLY A 324 7.51 -19.55 -2.95
N TYR A 325 7.18 -18.52 -3.73
CA TYR A 325 7.36 -17.14 -3.28
C TYR A 325 6.43 -16.83 -2.12
N ARG A 326 6.87 -15.93 -1.26
CA ARG A 326 6.09 -15.43 -0.11
C ARG A 326 5.25 -14.25 -0.53
N PHE A 327 4.02 -14.21 -0.05
CA PHE A 327 3.02 -13.21 -0.45
C PHE A 327 2.76 -12.17 0.65
N PHE A 328 2.25 -11.02 0.26
CA PHE A 328 1.77 -9.86 1.03
C PHE A 328 2.88 -9.04 1.70
N SER A 329 2.56 -8.33 2.81
CA SER A 329 3.39 -7.26 3.39
C SER A 329 4.82 -7.68 3.73
N TYR A 330 5.00 -8.87 4.29
CA TYR A 330 6.31 -9.42 4.63
C TYR A 330 6.82 -10.45 3.62
N GLY A 331 6.17 -10.52 2.47
CA GLY A 331 6.50 -11.44 1.39
C GLY A 331 7.67 -10.99 0.55
N ASP A 332 7.75 -11.58 -0.64
CA ASP A 332 8.76 -11.29 -1.66
C ASP A 332 8.31 -10.15 -2.58
N ALA A 333 9.17 -9.76 -3.50
CA ALA A 333 8.96 -8.62 -4.37
C ALA A 333 8.93 -8.97 -5.85
N MET A 334 8.37 -8.06 -6.63
CA MET A 334 8.45 -8.02 -8.08
C MET A 334 9.14 -6.74 -8.54
N PHE A 335 9.87 -6.82 -9.66
CA PHE A 335 10.28 -5.68 -10.48
C PHE A 335 9.64 -5.82 -11.86
N ILE A 336 8.85 -4.84 -12.27
CA ILE A 336 8.02 -4.89 -13.46
C ILE A 336 8.34 -3.71 -14.36
N THR A 337 8.67 -3.95 -15.62
CA THR A 337 8.72 -2.90 -16.64
C THR A 337 7.33 -2.70 -17.26
N ARG A 338 7.00 -1.44 -17.59
CA ARG A 338 5.69 -1.13 -18.15
C ARG A 338 5.46 -1.79 -19.51
N ASN A 339 4.32 -2.45 -19.65
CA ASN A 339 3.83 -2.90 -20.95
C ASN A 339 3.24 -1.69 -21.70
N PRO A 340 3.71 -1.35 -22.91
CA PRO A 340 3.17 -0.24 -23.68
C PRO A 340 1.77 -0.51 -24.26
N ALA A 341 1.35 -1.78 -24.32
CA ALA A 341 0.07 -2.22 -24.86
C ALA A 341 -0.56 -3.32 -23.98
N PRO A 342 -0.83 -3.01 -22.68
CA PRO A 342 -1.34 -4.01 -21.76
C PRO A 342 -2.74 -4.46 -22.16
N THR A 343 -2.99 -5.76 -22.13
CA THR A 343 -4.30 -6.33 -22.40
C THR A 343 -5.09 -6.53 -21.10
N ALA A 344 -6.40 -6.33 -21.19
CA ALA A 344 -7.36 -6.62 -20.12
C ALA A 344 -7.80 -8.11 -20.15
N PRO A 345 -8.46 -8.60 -19.09
CA PRO A 345 -9.18 -9.86 -19.15
C PRO A 345 -10.11 -9.91 -20.36
N GLN A 346 -10.14 -11.05 -21.07
CA GLN A 346 -11.12 -11.24 -22.14
C GLN A 346 -12.51 -11.39 -21.51
N GLU A 347 -13.51 -10.70 -22.06
CA GLU A 347 -14.89 -10.93 -21.65
C GLU A 347 -15.23 -12.39 -21.92
N SER A 348 -15.50 -13.16 -20.85
CA SER A 348 -16.06 -14.49 -21.00
C SER A 348 -17.39 -14.36 -21.73
N ALA A 349 -17.53 -15.08 -22.84
CA ALA A 349 -18.82 -15.17 -23.53
C ALA A 349 -19.90 -15.54 -22.49
N PRO A 350 -21.10 -14.95 -22.58
CA PRO A 350 -22.20 -15.32 -21.69
C PRO A 350 -22.37 -16.84 -21.76
N GLU A 351 -22.35 -17.53 -20.62
CA GLU A 351 -22.74 -18.92 -20.56
C GLU A 351 -24.21 -18.97 -21.01
N ASP A 352 -24.45 -19.50 -22.21
CA ASP A 352 -25.78 -19.84 -22.66
C ASP A 352 -26.35 -20.87 -21.69
N HIS A 353 -27.10 -20.41 -20.70
CA HIS A 353 -27.96 -21.27 -19.90
C HIS A 353 -29.08 -21.80 -20.80
N ALA A 354 -28.83 -22.94 -21.45
CA ALA A 354 -29.84 -23.74 -22.12
C ALA A 354 -30.65 -24.54 -21.10
#